data_da44f2ebafd2061dabe9119972b26427
#
_entry.id   da44f2ebafd2061dabe9119972b26427
#
_cell.length_a   1.000
_cell.length_b   1.000
_cell.length_c   1.000
_cell.angle_alpha   90.00
_cell.angle_beta   90.00
_cell.angle_gamma   90.00
#
_symmetry.space_group_name_H-M   'P 1'
#
loop_
_entity.id
_entity.type
_entity.pdbx_description
1 polymer ?
#
loop_
_entity_poly.entity_id
_entity_poly.type
_entity_poly.pdbx_seq_one_letter_code
_entity_poly.pdbx_strand_id
1 'polypeptide(L)'
;FRHPHVFANTKADTSDEVLVNWEILKRQEKGQKSTADAIESVPHTLPSLWRAEKLQSKTAKVGFTYTETVDALKKLEEEVRELREALESGRSADAPHGVKEEVGDVLFMACNVARMEGVEAEEALHCACDKFNSRFRAVEESAGKPLDECSKEELLALWRKAKENLDAKSV
;
A
#
# COMPACT_ATOMS: atom_id res chain seq x y z
N PHE A 1 8.00 24.72 19.74
CA PHE A 1 9.42 24.41 19.40
C PHE A 1 9.61 22.91 19.49
N ARG A 2 9.74 22.23 18.32
CA ARG A 2 9.83 20.77 18.22
C ARG A 2 11.25 20.18 18.38
N HIS A 3 12.23 21.04 18.66
CA HIS A 3 13.62 20.63 18.85
C HIS A 3 14.17 21.15 20.19
N PRO A 4 13.68 20.67 21.33
CA PRO A 4 14.10 21.15 22.64
C PRO A 4 15.58 20.81 22.94
N HIS A 5 16.15 19.77 22.31
CA HIS A 5 17.58 19.45 22.41
C HIS A 5 18.48 20.49 21.70
N VAL A 6 17.91 21.32 20.79
CA VAL A 6 18.64 22.41 20.10
C VAL A 6 18.37 23.78 20.75
N PHE A 7 17.15 24.00 21.30
CA PHE A 7 16.67 25.31 21.74
C PHE A 7 16.25 25.37 23.22
N ALA A 8 16.30 24.25 23.96
CA ALA A 8 15.99 24.17 25.40
C ALA A 8 16.91 23.15 26.08
N ASN A 9 16.96 23.17 27.42
CA ASN A 9 17.89 22.38 28.27
C ASN A 9 17.62 20.86 28.33
N THR A 10 17.04 20.24 27.32
CA THR A 10 16.80 18.80 27.30
C THR A 10 17.98 18.13 26.56
N LYS A 11 18.83 17.40 27.30
CA LYS A 11 19.90 16.58 26.71
C LYS A 11 19.30 15.35 26.07
N ALA A 12 19.64 15.10 24.82
CA ALA A 12 19.42 13.82 24.14
C ALA A 12 20.78 13.39 23.57
N ASP A 13 21.31 12.31 24.10
CA ASP A 13 22.70 11.87 23.80
C ASP A 13 22.76 10.91 22.60
N THR A 14 21.58 10.44 22.11
CA THR A 14 21.48 9.54 20.96
C THR A 14 20.39 9.99 19.97
N SER A 15 20.52 9.60 18.70
CA SER A 15 19.50 9.83 17.66
C SER A 15 18.12 9.24 18.05
N ASP A 16 18.14 8.09 18.72
CA ASP A 16 16.91 7.41 19.14
C ASP A 16 16.18 8.18 20.24
N GLU A 17 16.91 8.75 21.22
CA GLU A 17 16.34 9.61 22.24
C GLU A 17 15.74 10.90 21.66
N VAL A 18 16.38 11.48 20.63
CA VAL A 18 15.85 12.64 19.91
C VAL A 18 14.52 12.29 19.24
N LEU A 19 14.43 11.15 18.59
CA LEU A 19 13.20 10.69 17.92
C LEU A 19 12.07 10.42 18.91
N VAL A 20 12.37 9.73 20.03
CA VAL A 20 11.39 9.45 21.09
C VAL A 20 10.86 10.75 21.71
N ASN A 21 11.75 11.68 22.07
CA ASN A 21 11.35 12.98 22.64
C ASN A 21 10.53 13.82 21.66
N TRP A 22 10.89 13.80 20.37
CA TRP A 22 10.14 14.48 19.31
C TRP A 22 8.73 13.90 19.14
N GLU A 23 8.58 12.58 19.22
CA GLU A 23 7.26 11.94 19.15
C GLU A 23 6.39 12.24 20.37
N ILE A 24 6.97 12.26 21.57
CA ILE A 24 6.25 12.63 22.80
C ILE A 24 5.71 14.06 22.70
N LEU A 25 6.57 14.99 22.29
CA LEU A 25 6.19 16.41 22.11
C LEU A 25 5.12 16.58 21.04
N LYS A 26 5.24 15.85 19.91
CA LYS A 26 4.25 15.85 18.85
C LYS A 26 2.88 15.31 19.29
N ARG A 27 2.88 14.28 20.15
CA ARG A 27 1.64 13.75 20.76
C ARG A 27 1.00 14.77 21.68
N GLN A 28 1.80 15.43 22.54
CA GLN A 28 1.33 16.47 23.46
C GLN A 28 0.76 17.68 22.70
N GLU A 29 1.45 18.20 21.70
CA GLU A 29 0.97 19.31 20.87
C GLU A 29 -0.36 19.00 20.16
N LYS A 30 -0.57 17.73 19.75
CA LYS A 30 -1.79 17.28 19.08
C LYS A 30 -2.89 16.86 20.05
N GLY A 31 -2.66 16.91 21.36
CA GLY A 31 -3.60 16.44 22.37
C GLY A 31 -3.90 14.94 22.32
N GLN A 32 -3.03 14.16 21.68
CA GLN A 32 -3.19 12.71 21.51
C GLN A 32 -2.85 12.00 22.82
N LYS A 33 -3.86 11.46 23.49
CA LYS A 33 -3.70 10.74 24.77
C LYS A 33 -3.54 9.22 24.58
N SER A 34 -3.93 8.70 23.43
CA SER A 34 -3.91 7.27 23.14
C SER A 34 -3.39 6.96 21.73
N THR A 35 -3.11 5.69 21.46
CA THR A 35 -2.80 5.22 20.11
C THR A 35 -4.02 5.36 19.18
N ALA A 36 -5.23 5.16 19.70
CA ALA A 36 -6.46 5.38 18.96
C ALA A 36 -6.56 6.84 18.46
N ASP A 37 -6.33 7.83 19.34
CA ASP A 37 -6.30 9.26 18.95
C ASP A 37 -5.26 9.51 17.85
N ALA A 38 -4.11 8.85 17.97
CA ALA A 38 -3.06 8.96 16.95
C ALA A 38 -3.51 8.37 15.60
N ILE A 39 -4.19 7.24 15.59
CA ILE A 39 -4.77 6.61 14.40
C ILE A 39 -5.85 7.50 13.79
N GLU A 40 -6.79 7.98 14.58
CA GLU A 40 -7.88 8.88 14.15
C GLU A 40 -7.36 10.22 13.57
N SER A 41 -6.20 10.67 14.04
CA SER A 41 -5.56 11.89 13.52
C SER A 41 -4.96 11.74 12.09
N VAL A 42 -5.01 10.56 11.49
CA VAL A 42 -4.57 10.36 10.10
C VAL A 42 -5.62 10.95 9.15
N PRO A 43 -5.26 11.95 8.32
CA PRO A 43 -6.24 12.64 7.49
C PRO A 43 -6.95 11.70 6.52
N HIS A 44 -8.26 11.81 6.43
CA HIS A 44 -9.07 11.08 5.45
C HIS A 44 -8.85 11.53 4.00
N THR A 45 -8.22 12.69 3.81
CA THR A 45 -7.89 13.26 2.49
C THR A 45 -6.62 12.68 1.87
N LEU A 46 -5.87 11.85 2.59
CA LEU A 46 -4.72 11.17 2.02
C LEU A 46 -5.15 10.14 0.97
N PRO A 47 -4.34 9.90 -0.07
CA PRO A 47 -4.45 8.71 -0.91
C PRO A 47 -4.57 7.45 -0.06
N SER A 48 -5.44 6.51 -0.46
CA SER A 48 -5.85 5.43 0.44
C SER A 48 -4.71 4.50 0.84
N LEU A 49 -3.75 4.23 -0.06
CA LEU A 49 -2.60 3.39 0.26
C LEU A 49 -1.66 4.10 1.24
N TRP A 50 -1.40 5.39 1.06
CA TRP A 50 -0.66 6.18 2.06
C TRP A 50 -1.37 6.23 3.41
N ARG A 51 -2.70 6.35 3.38
CA ARG A 51 -3.48 6.33 4.61
C ARG A 51 -3.33 4.99 5.34
N ALA A 52 -3.45 3.87 4.63
CA ALA A 52 -3.26 2.52 5.17
C ALA A 52 -1.86 2.37 5.80
N GLU A 53 -0.81 2.76 5.09
CA GLU A 53 0.57 2.72 5.60
C GLU A 53 0.75 3.56 6.88
N LYS A 54 0.15 4.78 6.94
CA LYS A 54 0.23 5.64 8.13
C LYS A 54 -0.50 5.04 9.33
N LEU A 55 -1.66 4.39 9.12
CA LEU A 55 -2.38 3.67 10.16
C LEU A 55 -1.53 2.52 10.72
N GLN A 56 -1.02 1.67 9.85
CA GLN A 56 -0.18 0.52 10.19
C GLN A 56 1.13 0.93 10.87
N SER A 57 1.78 2.00 10.39
CA SER A 57 2.99 2.53 11.03
C SER A 57 2.74 3.04 12.45
N LYS A 58 1.55 3.57 12.74
CA LYS A 58 1.19 4.02 14.08
C LYS A 58 0.93 2.85 15.03
N THR A 59 0.28 1.78 14.55
CA THR A 59 0.04 0.57 15.34
C THR A 59 1.33 -0.22 15.58
N ALA A 60 2.21 -0.26 14.59
CA ALA A 60 3.52 -0.92 14.72
C ALA A 60 4.37 -0.34 15.85
N LYS A 61 4.29 0.97 16.12
CA LYS A 61 5.01 1.64 17.22
C LYS A 61 4.64 1.15 18.63
N VAL A 62 3.48 0.54 18.78
CA VAL A 62 3.04 -0.05 20.04
C VAL A 62 3.10 -1.58 20.01
N GLY A 63 3.83 -2.14 19.06
CA GLY A 63 4.03 -3.59 18.93
C GLY A 63 2.90 -4.32 18.19
N PHE A 64 1.87 -3.60 17.70
CA PHE A 64 0.81 -4.22 16.91
C PHE A 64 1.26 -4.29 15.44
N THR A 65 2.07 -5.27 15.15
CA THR A 65 2.63 -5.57 13.82
C THR A 65 3.07 -7.03 13.76
N TYR A 66 3.26 -7.57 12.57
CA TYR A 66 3.90 -8.87 12.38
C TYR A 66 5.40 -8.76 12.67
N THR A 67 5.99 -9.84 13.19
CA THR A 67 7.44 -9.91 13.45
C THR A 67 8.20 -10.12 12.15
N GLU A 68 7.69 -10.98 11.28
CA GLU A 68 8.31 -11.35 10.01
C GLU A 68 7.38 -11.01 8.84
N THR A 69 7.94 -10.51 7.74
CA THR A 69 7.17 -10.19 6.52
C THR A 69 6.44 -11.40 5.96
N VAL A 70 7.03 -12.59 6.12
CA VAL A 70 6.39 -13.85 5.69
C VAL A 70 5.06 -14.10 6.40
N ASP A 71 4.92 -13.70 7.66
CA ASP A 71 3.65 -13.87 8.39
C ASP A 71 2.59 -12.86 7.93
N ALA A 72 3.01 -11.64 7.60
CA ALA A 72 2.14 -10.67 6.93
C ALA A 72 1.69 -11.16 5.54
N LEU A 73 2.58 -11.83 4.80
CA LEU A 73 2.25 -12.41 3.50
C LEU A 73 1.24 -13.57 3.64
N LYS A 74 1.38 -14.43 4.63
CA LYS A 74 0.37 -15.48 4.93
C LYS A 74 -1.02 -14.88 5.21
N LYS A 75 -1.07 -13.77 5.95
CA LYS A 75 -2.35 -13.09 6.17
C LYS A 75 -2.92 -12.50 4.87
N LEU A 76 -2.08 -11.94 4.01
CA LEU A 76 -2.52 -11.49 2.68
C LEU A 76 -3.09 -12.65 1.84
N GLU A 77 -2.48 -13.83 1.90
CA GLU A 77 -2.98 -15.04 1.23
C GLU A 77 -4.35 -15.48 1.79
N GLU A 78 -4.56 -15.30 3.11
CA GLU A 78 -5.85 -15.52 3.76
C GLU A 78 -6.91 -14.54 3.23
N GLU A 79 -6.63 -13.24 3.15
CA GLU A 79 -7.55 -12.24 2.59
C GLU A 79 -7.90 -12.52 1.11
N VAL A 80 -6.91 -12.98 0.33
CA VAL A 80 -7.19 -13.41 -1.06
C VAL A 80 -8.12 -14.64 -1.10
N ARG A 81 -8.01 -15.56 -0.15
CA ARG A 81 -8.89 -16.71 -0.04
C ARG A 81 -10.32 -16.25 0.35
N GLU A 82 -10.46 -15.34 1.30
CA GLU A 82 -11.75 -14.79 1.74
C GLU A 82 -12.43 -14.02 0.60
N LEU A 83 -11.69 -13.24 -0.16
CA LEU A 83 -12.18 -12.61 -1.39
C LEU A 83 -12.71 -13.64 -2.41
N ARG A 84 -12.03 -14.77 -2.58
CA ARG A 84 -12.51 -15.86 -3.45
C ARG A 84 -13.83 -16.44 -2.94
N GLU A 85 -13.93 -16.73 -1.64
CA GLU A 85 -15.15 -17.22 -1.01
C GLU A 85 -16.30 -16.22 -1.14
N ALA A 86 -16.02 -14.92 -1.01
CA ALA A 86 -17.01 -13.87 -1.23
C ALA A 86 -17.54 -13.87 -2.68
N LEU A 87 -16.65 -14.00 -3.67
CA LEU A 87 -17.01 -14.10 -5.09
C LEU A 87 -17.87 -15.35 -5.39
N GLU A 88 -17.51 -16.49 -4.81
CA GLU A 88 -18.22 -17.76 -5.02
C GLU A 88 -19.57 -17.82 -4.29
N SER A 89 -19.72 -17.07 -3.19
CA SER A 89 -20.93 -17.08 -2.37
C SER A 89 -22.15 -16.44 -3.03
N GLY A 90 -21.96 -15.64 -4.09
CA GLY A 90 -23.01 -14.86 -4.73
C GLY A 90 -23.63 -13.77 -3.86
N ARG A 91 -23.00 -13.40 -2.74
CA ARG A 91 -23.46 -12.31 -1.86
C ARG A 91 -23.41 -10.98 -2.59
N SER A 92 -24.25 -10.02 -2.14
CA SER A 92 -24.11 -8.63 -2.58
C SER A 92 -22.71 -8.10 -2.26
N ALA A 93 -22.15 -7.31 -3.16
CA ALA A 93 -20.81 -6.73 -2.96
C ALA A 93 -20.72 -5.90 -1.68
N ASP A 94 -21.80 -5.22 -1.29
CA ASP A 94 -21.87 -4.36 -0.08
C ASP A 94 -22.39 -5.11 1.17
N ALA A 95 -22.61 -6.44 1.10
CA ALA A 95 -22.95 -7.22 2.28
C ALA A 95 -21.75 -7.38 3.22
N PRO A 96 -21.95 -7.65 4.53
CA PRO A 96 -20.85 -8.05 5.42
C PRO A 96 -20.10 -9.26 4.85
N HIS A 97 -18.78 -9.20 4.88
CA HIS A 97 -17.89 -10.15 4.21
C HIS A 97 -18.21 -10.32 2.71
N GLY A 98 -18.61 -9.22 2.06
CA GLY A 98 -18.82 -9.15 0.62
C GLY A 98 -17.55 -8.73 -0.11
N VAL A 99 -17.58 -8.82 -1.44
CA VAL A 99 -16.42 -8.55 -2.32
C VAL A 99 -15.76 -7.20 -2.03
N LYS A 100 -16.53 -6.17 -1.67
CA LYS A 100 -15.99 -4.83 -1.40
C LYS A 100 -15.15 -4.78 -0.13
N GLU A 101 -15.58 -5.45 0.93
CA GLU A 101 -14.84 -5.57 2.19
C GLU A 101 -13.55 -6.33 1.94
N GLU A 102 -13.64 -7.52 1.37
CA GLU A 102 -12.48 -8.39 1.13
C GLU A 102 -11.44 -7.77 0.17
N VAL A 103 -11.88 -7.03 -0.87
CA VAL A 103 -10.95 -6.24 -1.71
C VAL A 103 -10.23 -5.18 -0.87
N GLY A 104 -10.92 -4.54 0.07
CA GLY A 104 -10.32 -3.58 0.98
C GLY A 104 -9.23 -4.22 1.86
N ASP A 105 -9.51 -5.40 2.42
CA ASP A 105 -8.60 -6.13 3.30
C ASP A 105 -7.37 -6.66 2.55
N VAL A 106 -7.54 -7.18 1.33
CA VAL A 106 -6.43 -7.54 0.43
C VAL A 106 -5.51 -6.33 0.17
N LEU A 107 -6.08 -5.17 -0.17
CA LEU A 107 -5.29 -3.95 -0.41
C LEU A 107 -4.60 -3.46 0.86
N PHE A 108 -5.27 -3.51 2.00
CA PHE A 108 -4.72 -3.11 3.29
C PHE A 108 -3.55 -4.01 3.70
N MET A 109 -3.69 -5.33 3.53
CA MET A 109 -2.60 -6.28 3.84
C MET A 109 -1.45 -6.19 2.84
N ALA A 110 -1.72 -5.93 1.55
CA ALA A 110 -0.65 -5.65 0.58
C ALA A 110 0.17 -4.42 0.97
N CYS A 111 -0.47 -3.35 1.46
CA CYS A 111 0.23 -2.19 2.02
C CYS A 111 1.09 -2.55 3.24
N ASN A 112 0.63 -3.48 4.09
CA ASN A 112 1.41 -3.90 5.25
C ASN A 112 2.69 -4.65 4.86
N VAL A 113 2.59 -5.57 3.89
CA VAL A 113 3.76 -6.26 3.33
C VAL A 113 4.75 -5.26 2.73
N ALA A 114 4.27 -4.31 1.91
CA ALA A 114 5.10 -3.26 1.33
C ALA A 114 5.83 -2.43 2.41
N ARG A 115 5.09 -1.98 3.44
CA ARG A 115 5.64 -1.21 4.56
C ARG A 115 6.73 -1.99 5.30
N MET A 116 6.55 -3.29 5.54
CA MET A 116 7.54 -4.11 6.25
C MET A 116 8.83 -4.27 5.45
N GLU A 117 8.75 -4.28 4.13
CA GLU A 117 9.90 -4.29 3.22
C GLU A 117 10.45 -2.88 2.90
N GLY A 118 9.94 -1.83 3.54
CA GLY A 118 10.39 -0.46 3.31
C GLY A 118 9.99 0.09 1.94
N VAL A 119 8.95 -0.48 1.31
CA VAL A 119 8.41 -0.05 0.02
C VAL A 119 7.19 0.83 0.24
N GLU A 120 7.15 2.00 -0.39
CA GLU A 120 5.95 2.84 -0.41
C GLU A 120 4.91 2.26 -1.38
N ALA A 121 3.76 1.80 -0.85
CA ALA A 121 2.74 1.11 -1.63
C ALA A 121 2.11 2.00 -2.72
N GLU A 122 1.91 3.30 -2.45
CA GLU A 122 1.38 4.27 -3.42
C GLU A 122 2.33 4.45 -4.60
N GLU A 123 3.62 4.62 -4.34
CA GLU A 123 4.65 4.73 -5.38
C GLU A 123 4.77 3.44 -6.19
N ALA A 124 4.79 2.29 -5.53
CA ALA A 124 4.86 1.00 -6.20
C ALA A 124 3.67 0.78 -7.15
N LEU A 125 2.46 1.16 -6.73
CA LEU A 125 1.27 1.09 -7.58
C LEU A 125 1.34 2.10 -8.72
N HIS A 126 1.81 3.31 -8.47
CA HIS A 126 2.03 4.32 -9.51
C HIS A 126 2.97 3.79 -10.61
N CYS A 127 4.13 3.25 -10.22
CA CYS A 127 5.06 2.62 -11.16
C CYS A 127 4.45 1.45 -11.94
N ALA A 128 3.58 0.65 -11.29
CA ALA A 128 2.87 -0.43 -11.96
C ALA A 128 1.87 0.10 -13.02
N CYS A 129 1.18 1.20 -12.73
CA CYS A 129 0.30 1.90 -13.68
C CYS A 129 1.09 2.44 -14.88
N ASP A 130 2.23 3.09 -14.65
CA ASP A 130 3.07 3.62 -15.74
C ASP A 130 3.63 2.49 -16.62
N LYS A 131 4.04 1.40 -16.00
CA LYS A 131 4.47 0.20 -16.71
C LYS A 131 3.33 -0.40 -17.55
N PHE A 132 2.11 -0.44 -17.02
CA PHE A 132 0.93 -0.88 -17.77
C PHE A 132 0.68 0.04 -18.96
N ASN A 133 0.67 1.37 -18.76
CA ASN A 133 0.46 2.35 -19.83
C ASN A 133 1.48 2.21 -20.96
N SER A 134 2.76 2.05 -20.62
CA SER A 134 3.85 1.88 -21.58
C SER A 134 3.68 0.60 -22.39
N ARG A 135 3.29 -0.50 -21.74
CA ARG A 135 3.03 -1.78 -22.41
C ARG A 135 1.79 -1.72 -23.30
N PHE A 136 0.73 -1.07 -22.85
CA PHE A 136 -0.51 -0.95 -23.62
C PHE A 136 -0.31 -0.08 -24.86
N ARG A 137 0.48 0.98 -24.78
CA ARG A 137 0.89 1.76 -25.95
C ARG A 137 1.61 0.89 -27.00
N ALA A 138 2.53 0.03 -26.58
CA ALA A 138 3.23 -0.89 -27.47
C ALA A 138 2.29 -1.94 -28.10
N VAL A 139 1.22 -2.34 -27.38
CA VAL A 139 0.15 -3.18 -27.95
C VAL A 139 -0.57 -2.44 -29.09
N GLU A 140 -0.99 -1.20 -28.85
CA GLU A 140 -1.71 -0.37 -29.82
C GLU A 140 -0.85 -0.12 -31.08
N GLU A 141 0.41 0.26 -30.90
CA GLU A 141 1.37 0.49 -32.00
C GLU A 141 1.64 -0.80 -32.83
N SER A 142 1.51 -1.96 -32.21
CA SER A 142 1.79 -3.26 -32.87
C SER A 142 0.55 -3.94 -33.44
N ALA A 143 -0.65 -3.43 -33.20
CA ALA A 143 -1.90 -4.09 -33.57
C ALA A 143 -2.15 -4.12 -35.09
N GLY A 144 -1.68 -3.10 -35.85
CA GLY A 144 -1.85 -2.98 -37.30
C GLY A 144 -3.30 -2.75 -37.74
N LYS A 145 -4.26 -2.73 -36.82
CA LYS A 145 -5.69 -2.45 -37.01
C LYS A 145 -6.27 -1.88 -35.69
N PRO A 146 -7.46 -1.27 -35.72
CA PRO A 146 -8.14 -0.82 -34.50
C PRO A 146 -8.28 -1.93 -33.45
N LEU A 147 -8.08 -1.62 -32.16
CA LEU A 147 -8.08 -2.63 -31.08
C LEU A 147 -9.44 -3.30 -30.88
N ASP A 148 -10.53 -2.60 -31.18
CA ASP A 148 -11.91 -3.11 -31.14
C ASP A 148 -12.20 -4.14 -32.25
N GLU A 149 -11.37 -4.19 -33.30
CA GLU A 149 -11.40 -5.21 -34.34
C GLU A 149 -10.50 -6.43 -34.04
N CYS A 150 -9.73 -6.37 -32.92
CA CYS A 150 -8.86 -7.46 -32.51
C CYS A 150 -9.63 -8.50 -31.69
N SER A 151 -9.37 -9.77 -31.92
CA SER A 151 -9.84 -10.84 -31.05
C SER A 151 -9.14 -10.77 -29.69
N LYS A 152 -9.74 -11.41 -28.67
CA LYS A 152 -9.13 -11.53 -27.35
C LYS A 152 -7.76 -12.23 -27.42
N GLU A 153 -7.63 -13.24 -28.24
CA GLU A 153 -6.40 -14.01 -28.48
C GLU A 153 -5.31 -13.15 -29.10
N GLU A 154 -5.66 -12.32 -30.09
CA GLU A 154 -4.75 -11.36 -30.71
C GLU A 154 -4.25 -10.34 -29.69
N LEU A 155 -5.14 -9.73 -28.89
CA LEU A 155 -4.78 -8.78 -27.85
C LEU A 155 -3.86 -9.39 -26.80
N LEU A 156 -4.12 -10.62 -26.35
CA LEU A 156 -3.27 -11.32 -25.41
C LEU A 156 -1.89 -11.68 -25.99
N ALA A 157 -1.80 -11.97 -27.29
CA ALA A 157 -0.54 -12.22 -27.97
C ALA A 157 0.30 -10.94 -28.07
N LEU A 158 -0.33 -9.82 -28.46
CA LEU A 158 0.30 -8.50 -28.51
C LEU A 158 0.79 -8.07 -27.14
N TRP A 159 0.00 -8.30 -26.07
CA TRP A 159 0.39 -7.98 -24.69
C TRP A 159 1.61 -8.78 -24.25
N ARG A 160 1.68 -10.09 -24.53
CA ARG A 160 2.86 -10.92 -24.22
C ARG A 160 4.10 -10.38 -24.89
N LYS A 161 4.02 -10.07 -26.19
CA LYS A 161 5.13 -9.49 -26.95
C LYS A 161 5.58 -8.13 -26.41
N ALA A 162 4.63 -7.26 -26.00
CA ALA A 162 4.93 -5.96 -25.41
C ALA A 162 5.68 -6.13 -24.08
N LYS A 163 5.28 -7.08 -23.23
CA LYS A 163 6.01 -7.41 -21.99
C LYS A 163 7.46 -7.81 -22.27
N GLU A 164 7.67 -8.80 -23.15
CA GLU A 164 9.01 -9.32 -23.48
C GLU A 164 9.94 -8.21 -24.00
N ASN A 165 9.43 -7.36 -24.91
CA ASN A 165 10.20 -6.29 -25.53
C ASN A 165 10.58 -5.16 -24.55
N LEU A 166 9.72 -4.82 -23.59
CA LEU A 166 9.99 -3.73 -22.64
C LEU A 166 10.81 -4.23 -21.46
N ASP A 167 10.61 -5.46 -21.00
CA ASP A 167 11.41 -6.05 -19.93
C ASP A 167 12.86 -6.28 -20.39
N ALA A 168 13.09 -6.64 -21.68
CA ALA A 168 14.42 -6.77 -22.27
C ALA A 168 15.19 -5.44 -22.43
N LYS A 169 14.50 -4.29 -22.42
CA LYS A 169 15.13 -2.95 -22.49
C LYS A 169 15.46 -2.37 -21.11
N SER A 170 15.00 -2.98 -20.05
CA SER A 170 15.19 -2.53 -18.65
C SER A 170 16.35 -3.21 -17.95
N VAL A 171 17.10 -4.09 -18.63
CA VAL A 171 18.36 -4.74 -18.22
C VAL A 171 19.50 -4.10 -18.94
#